data_c1ed58554984d00fc96bd2f4d342bcd6
#
_entry.id   c1ed58554984d00fc96bd2f4d342bcd6
#
_cell.length_a   1.000
_cell.length_b   1.000
_cell.length_c   1.000
_cell.angle_alpha   90.00
_cell.angle_beta   90.00
_cell.angle_gamma   90.00
#
_symmetry.space_group_name_H-M   'P 1'
#
loop_
_entity.id
_entity.type
_entity.pdbx_description
1 polymer ?
#
loop_
_entity_poly.entity_id
_entity_poly.type
_entity_poly.pdbx_seq_one_letter_code
_entity_poly.pdbx_strand_id
1 'polypeptide(L)'
;MGVRRMIQECEFKIEKNIPIIKDARKGSKHTNPLYIIAQKMEIGDSIRFPLPEFVHANYNDRHKYSDEEFDDMLSKQANYNYWSNAPKSLRRYLIEIYGKGSVAERNLRNIPEEKTDESGVRVWRIK
;
A
#
# COMPACT_ATOMS: atom_id res chain seq x y z
N MET A 1 -9.42 14.19 1.98
CA MET A 1 -10.33 13.97 1.15
C MET A 1 -10.05 13.24 -0.12
N GLY A 2 -10.35 13.80 -1.21
CA GLY A 2 -10.21 13.15 -2.47
C GLY A 2 -8.81 12.73 -2.82
N VAL A 3 -7.84 13.48 -2.35
CA VAL A 3 -6.47 13.17 -2.67
C VAL A 3 -6.06 11.81 -2.17
N ARG A 4 -6.41 11.52 -0.92
CA ARG A 4 -6.04 10.23 -0.37
C ARG A 4 -6.69 9.09 -1.11
N ARG A 5 -7.95 9.27 -1.46
CA ARG A 5 -8.66 8.24 -2.19
C ARG A 5 -8.08 8.02 -3.56
N MET A 6 -7.68 9.11 -4.21
CA MET A 6 -7.08 9.01 -5.51
C MET A 6 -5.76 8.26 -5.48
N ILE A 7 -4.96 8.48 -4.44
CA ILE A 7 -3.71 7.78 -4.31
C ILE A 7 -3.94 6.28 -4.28
N GLN A 8 -4.91 5.84 -3.51
CA GLN A 8 -5.19 4.42 -3.43
C GLN A 8 -5.62 3.86 -4.77
N GLU A 9 -6.50 4.58 -5.45
CA GLU A 9 -7.04 4.09 -6.69
C GLU A 9 -6.01 4.08 -7.81
N CYS A 10 -5.17 5.10 -7.85
CA CYS A 10 -4.23 5.22 -8.93
C CYS A 10 -3.02 4.34 -8.78
N GLU A 11 -2.49 4.27 -7.56
CA GLU A 11 -1.20 3.62 -7.35
C GLU A 11 -1.28 2.11 -7.39
N PHE A 12 -2.38 1.55 -6.95
CA PHE A 12 -2.49 0.10 -6.94
C PHE A 12 -2.87 -0.47 -8.28
N LYS A 13 -3.23 0.36 -9.24
CA LYS A 13 -3.66 -0.11 -10.54
C LYS A 13 -4.72 -1.17 -10.40
N ILE A 14 -5.67 -0.93 -9.52
CA ILE A 14 -6.69 -1.91 -9.22
C ILE A 14 -7.54 -2.18 -10.43
N GLU A 15 -7.82 -3.44 -10.64
CA GLU A 15 -8.69 -3.82 -11.73
C GLU A 15 -10.07 -3.27 -11.53
N LYS A 16 -10.65 -2.84 -12.61
CA LYS A 16 -11.97 -2.28 -12.56
C LYS A 16 -13.03 -3.28 -12.20
N ASN A 17 -12.69 -4.53 -12.33
CA ASN A 17 -13.69 -5.58 -12.17
C ASN A 17 -13.62 -6.28 -10.84
N ILE A 18 -13.04 -5.65 -9.85
CA ILE A 18 -13.01 -6.24 -8.53
C ILE A 18 -14.44 -6.35 -8.02
N PRO A 19 -14.88 -7.55 -7.71
CA PRO A 19 -16.26 -7.73 -7.31
C PRO A 19 -16.53 -7.19 -5.93
N ILE A 20 -17.76 -6.81 -5.71
CA ILE A 20 -18.21 -6.40 -4.41
C ILE A 20 -18.39 -7.64 -3.56
N ILE A 21 -17.80 -7.62 -2.38
CA ILE A 21 -17.87 -8.74 -1.49
C ILE A 21 -19.14 -8.64 -0.66
N LYS A 22 -20.00 -9.60 -0.85
CA LYS A 22 -21.32 -9.55 -0.22
C LYS A 22 -21.26 -9.69 1.27
N ASP A 23 -20.25 -10.38 1.76
CA ASP A 23 -20.10 -10.61 3.18
C ASP A 23 -19.21 -9.60 3.85
N ALA A 24 -18.98 -8.48 3.19
CA ALA A 24 -18.07 -7.48 3.70
C ALA A 24 -18.47 -6.98 5.08
N ARG A 25 -19.71 -7.11 5.44
CA ARG A 25 -20.19 -6.65 6.73
C ARG A 25 -19.50 -7.36 7.88
N LYS A 26 -18.88 -8.48 7.59
CA LYS A 26 -18.27 -9.28 8.64
C LYS A 26 -17.07 -8.62 9.26
N GLY A 27 -16.37 -7.81 8.52
CA GLY A 27 -15.22 -7.17 9.07
C GLY A 27 -14.48 -6.38 8.04
N SER A 28 -13.61 -5.51 8.49
CA SER A 28 -12.88 -4.62 7.61
C SER A 28 -11.94 -5.37 6.67
N LYS A 29 -11.51 -6.55 7.06
CA LYS A 29 -10.62 -7.33 6.21
C LYS A 29 -11.23 -7.56 4.83
N HIS A 30 -12.49 -7.91 4.80
CA HIS A 30 -13.14 -8.27 3.54
C HIS A 30 -13.41 -7.07 2.65
N THR A 31 -13.33 -5.87 3.19
CA THR A 31 -13.51 -4.66 2.40
C THR A 31 -12.18 -3.98 2.08
N ASN A 32 -11.08 -4.47 2.61
CA ASN A 32 -9.78 -3.89 2.37
C ASN A 32 -9.38 -4.16 0.92
N PRO A 33 -9.02 -3.10 0.16
CA PRO A 33 -8.65 -3.31 -1.23
C PRO A 33 -7.51 -4.30 -1.41
N LEU A 34 -6.58 -4.35 -0.48
CA LEU A 34 -5.47 -5.28 -0.61
C LEU A 34 -5.89 -6.72 -0.39
N TYR A 35 -6.90 -6.93 0.44
CA TYR A 35 -7.41 -8.28 0.60
C TYR A 35 -8.09 -8.76 -0.67
N ILE A 36 -8.85 -7.89 -1.30
CA ILE A 36 -9.51 -8.21 -2.56
C ILE A 36 -8.48 -8.48 -3.65
N ILE A 37 -7.44 -7.65 -3.70
CA ILE A 37 -6.36 -7.85 -4.67
C ILE A 37 -5.67 -9.18 -4.43
N ALA A 38 -5.40 -9.51 -3.17
CA ALA A 38 -4.74 -10.76 -2.85
C ALA A 38 -5.53 -11.95 -3.35
N GLN A 39 -6.84 -11.89 -3.23
CA GLN A 39 -7.69 -12.97 -3.71
C GLN A 39 -7.63 -13.13 -5.23
N LYS A 40 -7.32 -12.06 -5.93
CA LYS A 40 -7.30 -12.08 -7.38
C LYS A 40 -5.92 -12.31 -7.97
N MET A 41 -4.89 -12.27 -7.17
CA MET A 41 -3.54 -12.46 -7.69
C MET A 41 -3.29 -13.90 -8.08
N GLU A 42 -2.73 -14.07 -9.23
CA GLU A 42 -2.31 -15.39 -9.71
C GLU A 42 -0.84 -15.59 -9.41
N ILE A 43 -0.40 -16.84 -9.48
CA ILE A 43 1.00 -17.13 -9.24
C ILE A 43 1.84 -16.36 -10.25
N GLY A 44 2.82 -15.64 -9.76
CA GLY A 44 3.66 -14.80 -10.60
C GLY A 44 3.26 -13.34 -10.64
N ASP A 45 2.04 -13.02 -10.21
CA ASP A 45 1.61 -11.64 -10.17
C ASP A 45 2.30 -10.89 -9.05
N SER A 46 2.40 -9.58 -9.21
CA SER A 46 3.06 -8.76 -8.21
C SER A 46 2.41 -7.39 -8.15
N ILE A 47 2.65 -6.73 -7.02
CA ILE A 47 2.22 -5.35 -6.80
C ILE A 47 3.44 -4.54 -6.40
N ARG A 48 3.56 -3.36 -6.97
CA ARG A 48 4.66 -2.45 -6.70
C ARG A 48 4.21 -1.42 -5.67
N PHE A 49 5.01 -1.27 -4.62
CA PHE A 49 4.70 -0.33 -3.54
C PHE A 49 5.84 0.66 -3.40
N PRO A 50 5.82 1.76 -4.15
CA PRO A 50 6.82 2.80 -3.95
C PRO A 50 6.58 3.48 -2.62
N LEU A 51 7.66 3.83 -1.93
CA LEU A 51 7.56 4.46 -0.61
C LEU A 51 7.81 5.95 -0.76
N PRO A 52 6.84 6.78 -0.41
CA PRO A 52 7.04 8.22 -0.51
C PRO A 52 8.02 8.75 0.51
N GLU A 53 8.38 10.00 0.35
CA GLU A 53 9.30 10.66 1.25
C GLU A 53 8.71 10.69 2.65
N PHE A 54 9.55 10.43 3.64
CA PHE A 54 9.11 10.48 5.03
C PHE A 54 8.99 11.93 5.48
N VAL A 55 7.84 12.26 6.06
CA VAL A 55 7.61 13.57 6.64
C VAL A 55 7.01 13.36 8.02
N HIS A 56 7.63 13.93 9.01
CA HIS A 56 7.15 13.83 10.39
C HIS A 56 6.52 15.13 10.81
N ALA A 57 5.23 15.12 11.08
CA ALA A 57 4.50 16.28 11.57
C ALA A 57 4.46 16.21 13.08
N ASN A 58 5.31 16.99 13.72
CA ASN A 58 5.43 17.01 15.16
C ASN A 58 4.61 18.15 15.73
N TYR A 59 3.62 17.84 16.54
CA TYR A 59 2.74 18.86 17.10
C TYR A 59 3.47 19.84 18.02
N ASN A 60 4.59 19.43 18.56
CA ASN A 60 5.40 20.34 19.38
C ASN A 60 5.97 21.49 18.55
N ASP A 61 6.09 21.29 17.25
CA ASP A 61 6.60 22.31 16.36
C ASP A 61 5.51 23.01 15.56
N ARG A 62 4.26 22.77 15.94
CA ARG A 62 3.11 23.31 15.22
C ARG A 62 3.20 24.79 14.99
N HIS A 63 3.68 25.52 16.01
CA HIS A 63 3.75 26.97 15.96
C HIS A 63 4.73 27.50 14.93
N LYS A 64 5.61 26.67 14.43
CA LYS A 64 6.61 27.08 13.44
C LYS A 64 6.06 27.11 12.02
N TYR A 65 4.84 26.65 11.81
CA TYR A 65 4.28 26.48 10.48
C TYR A 65 2.91 27.13 10.42
N SER A 66 2.50 27.52 9.21
CA SER A 66 1.14 27.96 9.01
C SER A 66 0.21 26.77 9.10
N ASP A 67 -1.10 27.04 9.22
CA ASP A 67 -2.06 25.96 9.25
C ASP A 67 -1.99 25.12 8.00
N GLU A 68 -1.83 25.77 6.86
CA GLU A 68 -1.76 25.05 5.59
C GLU A 68 -0.51 24.20 5.49
N GLU A 69 0.60 24.73 5.95
CA GLU A 69 1.85 23.99 5.92
C GLU A 69 1.78 22.76 6.81
N PHE A 70 1.23 22.94 7.99
CA PHE A 70 1.18 21.81 8.92
C PHE A 70 0.19 20.75 8.43
N ASP A 71 -0.92 21.19 7.86
CA ASP A 71 -1.87 20.23 7.29
C ASP A 71 -1.23 19.44 6.15
N ASP A 72 -0.41 20.09 5.34
CA ASP A 72 0.31 19.41 4.28
C ASP A 72 1.25 18.35 4.84
N MET A 73 1.96 18.71 5.91
CA MET A 73 2.85 17.76 6.57
C MET A 73 2.11 16.56 7.12
N LEU A 74 0.95 16.81 7.72
CA LEU A 74 0.13 15.71 8.22
C LEU A 74 -0.32 14.78 7.10
N SER A 75 -0.69 15.36 5.98
CA SER A 75 -1.10 14.55 4.83
C SER A 75 0.04 13.71 4.31
N LYS A 76 1.22 14.28 4.24
CA LYS A 76 2.38 13.55 3.76
C LYS A 76 2.79 12.44 4.72
N GLN A 77 2.66 12.72 6.01
CA GLN A 77 2.96 11.70 7.02
C GLN A 77 1.98 10.54 6.92
N ALA A 78 0.70 10.85 6.75
CA ALA A 78 -0.30 9.81 6.63
C ALA A 78 -0.08 8.99 5.36
N ASN A 79 0.30 9.65 4.28
CA ASN A 79 0.59 8.97 3.03
C ASN A 79 1.78 8.02 3.17
N TYR A 80 2.83 8.48 3.83
CA TYR A 80 3.98 7.63 4.07
C TYR A 80 3.59 6.41 4.90
N ASN A 81 2.81 6.63 5.96
CA ASN A 81 2.40 5.53 6.81
C ASN A 81 1.57 4.52 6.04
N TYR A 82 0.69 5.00 5.20
CA TYR A 82 -0.14 4.11 4.39
C TYR A 82 0.74 3.23 3.49
N TRP A 83 1.64 3.86 2.75
CA TRP A 83 2.47 3.12 1.80
C TRP A 83 3.50 2.23 2.47
N SER A 84 3.94 2.60 3.66
CA SER A 84 4.89 1.77 4.39
C SER A 84 4.21 0.53 4.95
N ASN A 85 2.92 0.60 5.24
CA ASN A 85 2.20 -0.54 5.80
C ASN A 85 1.50 -1.41 4.76
N ALA A 86 1.23 -0.86 3.59
CA ALA A 86 0.48 -1.59 2.58
C ALA A 86 1.11 -2.91 2.16
N PRO A 87 2.43 -2.96 1.89
CA PRO A 87 3.02 -4.24 1.49
C PRO A 87 2.96 -5.28 2.60
N LYS A 88 3.04 -4.84 3.85
CA LYS A 88 2.93 -5.77 4.95
C LYS A 88 1.55 -6.38 5.01
N SER A 89 0.54 -5.59 4.77
CA SER A 89 -0.83 -6.08 4.75
C SER A 89 -1.05 -7.06 3.60
N LEU A 90 -0.56 -6.73 2.42
CA LEU A 90 -0.71 -7.64 1.29
C LEU A 90 -0.02 -8.95 1.56
N ARG A 91 1.19 -8.92 2.11
CA ARG A 91 1.92 -10.13 2.42
C ARG A 91 1.13 -10.99 3.40
N ARG A 92 0.57 -10.37 4.43
CA ARG A 92 -0.20 -11.11 5.41
C ARG A 92 -1.43 -11.75 4.78
N TYR A 93 -2.12 -11.03 3.91
CA TYR A 93 -3.30 -11.58 3.26
C TYR A 93 -2.96 -12.73 2.32
N LEU A 94 -1.86 -12.60 1.59
CA LEU A 94 -1.45 -13.68 0.69
C LEU A 94 -1.11 -14.95 1.47
N ILE A 95 -0.42 -14.79 2.59
CA ILE A 95 -0.10 -15.94 3.42
C ILE A 95 -1.37 -16.56 3.99
N GLU A 96 -2.31 -15.71 4.39
CA GLU A 96 -3.56 -16.20 4.94
C GLU A 96 -4.35 -17.00 3.91
N ILE A 97 -4.37 -16.54 2.68
CA ILE A 97 -5.18 -17.16 1.63
C ILE A 97 -4.48 -18.37 1.02
N TYR A 98 -3.20 -18.25 0.72
CA TYR A 98 -2.48 -19.25 -0.06
C TYR A 98 -1.45 -20.03 0.74
N GLY A 99 -1.18 -19.64 1.97
CA GLY A 99 -0.31 -20.40 2.85
C GLY A 99 1.10 -19.86 2.91
N LYS A 100 1.84 -20.43 3.84
CA LYS A 100 3.24 -20.06 4.03
C LYS A 100 4.04 -20.31 2.78
N GLY A 101 4.97 -19.41 2.52
CA GLY A 101 5.84 -19.56 1.36
C GLY A 101 5.22 -19.07 0.07
N SER A 102 4.05 -18.44 0.14
CA SER A 102 3.38 -17.96 -1.06
C SER A 102 3.80 -16.57 -1.49
N VAL A 103 4.71 -15.93 -0.75
CA VAL A 103 5.05 -14.54 -0.96
C VAL A 103 6.55 -14.38 -1.15
N ALA A 104 6.94 -13.54 -2.08
CA ALA A 104 8.30 -13.04 -2.18
C ALA A 104 8.24 -11.52 -2.17
N GLU A 105 9.22 -10.90 -1.54
CA GLU A 105 9.29 -9.46 -1.46
C GLU A 105 10.71 -9.01 -1.69
N ARG A 106 10.88 -7.94 -2.47
CA ARG A 106 12.21 -7.38 -2.72
C ARG A 106 12.14 -5.88 -2.76
N ASN A 107 13.19 -5.22 -2.30
CA ASN A 107 13.31 -3.78 -2.45
C ASN A 107 13.39 -3.43 -3.92
N LEU A 108 12.75 -2.33 -4.31
CA LEU A 108 12.76 -1.93 -5.70
C LEU A 108 14.16 -1.69 -6.22
N ARG A 109 15.04 -1.16 -5.38
CA ARG A 109 16.42 -0.91 -5.78
C ARG A 109 17.19 -2.18 -6.10
N ASN A 110 16.76 -3.30 -5.55
CA ASN A 110 17.47 -4.57 -5.73
C ASN A 110 16.89 -5.39 -6.86
N ILE A 111 15.95 -4.84 -7.61
CA ILE A 111 15.37 -5.53 -8.75
C ILE A 111 15.95 -4.87 -10.00
N PRO A 112 16.87 -5.54 -10.70
CA PRO A 112 17.55 -4.88 -11.83
C PRO A 112 16.60 -4.38 -12.90
N GLU A 113 15.51 -5.07 -13.13
CA GLU A 113 14.56 -4.69 -14.16
C GLU A 113 13.85 -3.39 -13.85
N GLU A 114 13.75 -3.01 -12.57
CA GLU A 114 13.10 -1.76 -12.20
C GLU A 114 13.93 -0.56 -12.59
N LYS A 115 15.25 -0.71 -12.59
CA LYS A 115 16.16 0.35 -12.97
C LYS A 115 15.86 1.65 -12.23
N THR A 116 15.69 1.55 -10.91
CA THR A 116 15.29 2.69 -10.11
C THR A 116 16.05 2.71 -8.79
N ASP A 117 16.18 3.94 -8.27
CA ASP A 117 16.72 4.15 -6.93
C ASP A 117 15.61 4.39 -5.91
N GLU A 118 14.38 4.31 -6.33
CA GLU A 118 13.27 4.59 -5.43
C GLU A 118 13.24 3.66 -4.26
N SER A 119 12.80 4.18 -3.13
CA SER A 119 12.50 3.34 -1.98
C SER A 119 11.19 2.63 -2.22
N GLY A 120 11.05 1.48 -1.57
CA GLY A 120 9.81 0.72 -1.71
C GLY A 120 10.10 -0.74 -1.97
N VAL A 121 9.05 -1.49 -2.19
CA VAL A 121 9.17 -2.93 -2.40
C VAL A 121 8.20 -3.40 -3.46
N ARG A 122 8.48 -4.56 -3.99
CA ARG A 122 7.51 -5.28 -4.82
C ARG A 122 7.21 -6.60 -4.14
N VAL A 123 5.95 -6.96 -4.12
CA VAL A 123 5.48 -8.17 -3.45
C VAL A 123 4.86 -9.08 -4.51
N TRP A 124 5.30 -10.33 -4.57
CA TRP A 124 4.82 -11.33 -5.51
C TRP A 124 4.05 -12.43 -4.81
N ARG A 125 3.06 -12.96 -5.51
CA ARG A 125 2.50 -14.25 -5.13
C ARG A 125 3.28 -15.32 -5.89
N ILE A 126 3.91 -16.23 -5.18
CA ILE A 126 4.77 -17.24 -5.82
C ILE A 126 4.27 -18.66 -5.66
N LYS A 127 3.15 -18.85 -4.98
CA LYS A 127 2.68 -20.22 -4.76
C LYS A 127 1.17 -20.32 -4.72
#